data_c1513a6f4de9d511af1312b21123c976
#
_entry.id   c1513a6f4de9d511af1312b21123c976
#
_cell.length_a   1.000
_cell.length_b   1.000
_cell.length_c   1.000
_cell.angle_alpha   90.00
_cell.angle_beta   90.00
_cell.angle_gamma   90.00
#
_symmetry.space_group_name_H-M   'P 1'
#
loop_
_entity.id
_entity.type
_entity.pdbx_description
1 polymer ?
#
loop_
_entity_poly.entity_id
_entity_poly.type
_entity_poly.pdbx_seq_one_letter_code
_entity_poly.pdbx_strand_id
1 'polypeptide(L)'
;MAKLREERNRVQLECEHLHALIQDNELILSSKNLSSDQLMEFWQEYQDIQDGTKKAGLIYRLMRRISLGIRVGKLLKEDTAGVINKLQYIFYETRLKEIDTEISDITVKFENDDADARMDELIELSLCCFRSRLAERYSDKNSRRIFVKDDLWQHPEEFIKEYPVVLSTTYTARSSLGRQAQFDYVVMDEASQVDVATGMLALSCAKNAVIVGDTKQLSNIVKTQQRKPLETIWNAHKISAEYNFAEYSFLSSLCSLMSERIPQVVLREHYRCHPQIIGFCNQKFYNGDLIVMTDSNGESALKLVTTVPGNHQRDHMNQRQIDVICKEILPALDEPEDEVGIIAPYRNQVAQMKKELGDTAIEVATVHKFQGREKNDIILSTVDDTITEFSDDPNLLNVAISRAKKQLILVVADQEQPAGSNIADLIGYIRYNNCDVQHSKISSVFDYLYSQYTESRLEYLKRHKRISEYDSENLMYALIQDELKNCGNVALGVVCHQPLQLLFRDCSRMNAEEQRFVNIGLSHIDFLIFNKVSKEPMLAIEVDGFHYHKDGTKQAERDKLKNHILEVYGLPLVRFSTNGSGEKEKLREKIAEITA
;
A
#
# COMPACT_ATOMS: atom_id res chain seq x y z
N MET A 1 -24.14 -15.53 -8.83
CA MET A 1 -23.27 -14.83 -9.81
C MET A 1 -21.92 -14.47 -9.22
N ALA A 2 -21.80 -13.52 -8.28
CA ALA A 2 -20.49 -13.07 -7.76
C ALA A 2 -19.60 -14.22 -7.25
N LYS A 3 -20.11 -15.14 -6.42
CA LYS A 3 -19.37 -16.31 -5.96
C LYS A 3 -18.89 -17.24 -7.08
N LEU A 4 -19.72 -17.43 -8.12
CA LEU A 4 -19.33 -18.25 -9.28
C LEU A 4 -18.22 -17.56 -10.09
N ARG A 5 -18.26 -16.23 -10.23
CA ARG A 5 -17.18 -15.46 -10.90
C ARG A 5 -15.87 -15.53 -10.10
N GLU A 6 -15.94 -15.46 -8.78
CA GLU A 6 -14.76 -15.62 -7.91
C GLU A 6 -14.17 -17.03 -8.01
N GLU A 7 -15.03 -18.07 -7.97
CA GLU A 7 -14.62 -19.47 -8.16
C GLU A 7 -14.00 -19.65 -9.55
N ARG A 8 -14.62 -19.11 -10.59
CA ARG A 8 -14.12 -19.15 -11.96
C ARG A 8 -12.69 -18.59 -12.07
N ASN A 9 -12.45 -17.40 -11.51
CA ASN A 9 -11.14 -16.76 -11.57
C ASN A 9 -10.08 -17.60 -10.85
N ARG A 10 -10.42 -18.17 -9.68
CA ARG A 10 -9.51 -19.05 -8.94
C ARG A 10 -9.21 -20.33 -9.71
N VAL A 11 -10.23 -20.99 -10.25
CA VAL A 11 -10.06 -22.23 -11.03
C VAL A 11 -9.28 -21.97 -12.32
N GLN A 12 -9.48 -20.84 -12.96
CA GLN A 12 -8.73 -20.44 -14.14
C GLN A 12 -7.24 -20.26 -13.83
N LEU A 13 -6.90 -19.60 -12.74
CA LEU A 13 -5.51 -19.42 -12.29
C LEU A 13 -4.82 -20.76 -12.03
N GLU A 14 -5.50 -21.70 -11.34
CA GLU A 14 -4.95 -23.04 -11.10
C GLU A 14 -4.74 -23.81 -12.42
N CYS A 15 -5.66 -23.66 -13.36
CA CYS A 15 -5.55 -24.25 -14.69
C CYS A 15 -4.32 -23.71 -15.46
N GLU A 16 -4.07 -22.40 -15.40
CA GLU A 16 -2.91 -21.76 -16.02
C GLU A 16 -1.59 -22.24 -15.42
N HIS A 17 -1.50 -22.33 -14.07
CA HIS A 17 -0.31 -22.85 -13.38
C HIS A 17 -0.02 -24.30 -13.77
N LEU A 18 -1.05 -25.15 -13.82
CA LEU A 18 -0.87 -26.56 -14.18
C LEU A 18 -0.51 -26.72 -15.66
N HIS A 19 -1.07 -25.89 -16.54
CA HIS A 19 -0.73 -25.90 -17.97
C HIS A 19 0.76 -25.65 -18.21
N ALA A 20 1.36 -24.75 -17.41
CA ALA A 20 2.79 -24.46 -17.48
C ALA A 20 3.69 -25.64 -17.02
N LEU A 21 3.16 -26.56 -16.19
CA LEU A 21 3.87 -27.73 -15.68
C LEU A 21 3.75 -28.96 -16.60
N ILE A 22 2.77 -28.99 -17.51
CA ILE A 22 2.50 -30.15 -18.37
C ILE A 22 3.28 -30.02 -19.66
N GLN A 23 4.37 -30.82 -19.81
CA GLN A 23 5.26 -30.80 -20.99
C GLN A 23 4.70 -31.54 -22.21
N ASP A 24 3.70 -32.43 -22.05
CA ASP A 24 3.19 -33.30 -23.14
C ASP A 24 1.66 -33.30 -23.17
N ASN A 25 1.08 -32.83 -24.28
CA ASN A 25 -0.37 -32.69 -24.47
C ASN A 25 -1.09 -33.98 -24.92
N GLU A 26 -0.50 -35.17 -24.84
CA GLU A 26 -1.24 -36.39 -25.09
C GLU A 26 -2.26 -36.64 -23.96
N LEU A 27 -3.45 -36.13 -24.17
CA LEU A 27 -4.62 -36.37 -23.30
C LEU A 27 -4.95 -37.86 -23.23
N ILE A 28 -4.84 -38.41 -22.03
CA ILE A 28 -5.09 -39.83 -21.72
C ILE A 28 -6.59 -40.18 -21.70
N LEU A 29 -7.44 -39.16 -21.83
CA LEU A 29 -8.89 -39.32 -21.77
C LEU A 29 -9.48 -39.45 -23.16
N SER A 30 -10.31 -40.46 -23.33
CA SER A 30 -11.17 -40.59 -24.50
C SER A 30 -12.30 -39.55 -24.43
N SER A 31 -12.87 -39.18 -25.58
CA SER A 31 -13.89 -38.17 -25.86
C SER A 31 -15.23 -38.24 -25.07
N LYS A 32 -15.22 -38.70 -23.82
CA LYS A 32 -16.41 -38.67 -22.95
C LYS A 32 -16.42 -37.34 -22.16
N ASN A 33 -17.55 -36.66 -22.19
CA ASN A 33 -17.82 -35.52 -21.33
C ASN A 33 -17.97 -36.02 -19.88
N LEU A 34 -16.90 -35.91 -19.09
CA LEU A 34 -16.91 -36.23 -17.66
C LEU A 34 -17.23 -34.98 -16.87
N SER A 35 -17.96 -35.12 -15.75
CA SER A 35 -18.12 -34.01 -14.81
C SER A 35 -16.90 -33.84 -13.92
N SER A 36 -16.74 -32.64 -13.33
CA SER A 36 -15.68 -32.36 -12.36
C SER A 36 -15.76 -33.30 -11.14
N ASP A 37 -16.96 -33.65 -10.69
CA ASP A 37 -17.16 -34.59 -9.59
C ASP A 37 -16.65 -36.00 -9.94
N GLN A 38 -16.91 -36.49 -11.15
CA GLN A 38 -16.43 -37.80 -11.61
C GLN A 38 -14.90 -37.84 -11.72
N LEU A 39 -14.29 -36.72 -12.12
CA LEU A 39 -12.83 -36.60 -12.18
C LEU A 39 -12.23 -36.57 -10.78
N MET A 40 -12.84 -35.85 -9.84
CA MET A 40 -12.42 -35.82 -8.44
C MET A 40 -12.50 -37.20 -7.77
N GLU A 41 -13.61 -37.92 -7.98
CA GLU A 41 -13.76 -39.28 -7.49
C GLU A 41 -12.66 -40.22 -8.03
N PHE A 42 -12.39 -40.12 -9.33
CA PHE A 42 -11.33 -40.91 -9.95
C PHE A 42 -9.94 -40.53 -9.45
N TRP A 43 -9.68 -39.26 -9.21
CA TRP A 43 -8.40 -38.79 -8.66
C TRP A 43 -8.17 -39.36 -7.25
N GLN A 44 -9.17 -39.32 -6.37
CA GLN A 44 -9.09 -39.93 -5.06
C GLN A 44 -8.81 -41.44 -5.16
N GLU A 45 -9.52 -42.17 -6.04
CA GLU A 45 -9.25 -43.59 -6.27
C GLU A 45 -7.84 -43.85 -6.79
N TYR A 46 -7.30 -42.98 -7.65
CA TYR A 46 -5.95 -43.12 -8.14
C TYR A 46 -4.91 -42.94 -7.03
N GLN A 47 -5.12 -41.98 -6.12
CA GLN A 47 -4.28 -41.81 -4.92
C GLN A 47 -4.34 -43.06 -4.03
N ASP A 48 -5.54 -43.60 -3.75
CA ASP A 48 -5.71 -44.82 -2.97
C ASP A 48 -4.96 -46.01 -3.58
N ILE A 49 -4.89 -46.09 -4.90
CA ILE A 49 -4.15 -47.16 -5.61
C ILE A 49 -2.63 -46.95 -5.44
N GLN A 50 -2.15 -45.73 -5.51
CA GLN A 50 -0.72 -45.42 -5.32
C GLN A 50 -0.28 -45.69 -3.88
N ASP A 51 -1.11 -45.35 -2.90
CA ASP A 51 -0.86 -45.58 -1.48
C ASP A 51 -1.04 -47.06 -1.06
N GLY A 52 -1.47 -47.91 -2.00
CA GLY A 52 -1.64 -49.34 -1.76
C GLY A 52 -2.90 -49.72 -0.99
N THR A 53 -3.77 -48.75 -0.68
CA THR A 53 -5.05 -48.95 0.02
C THR A 53 -6.11 -49.60 -0.86
N LYS A 54 -6.02 -49.40 -2.19
CA LYS A 54 -6.91 -49.97 -3.21
C LYS A 54 -6.13 -50.71 -4.29
N LYS A 55 -6.64 -51.90 -4.74
CA LYS A 55 -6.00 -52.68 -5.81
C LYS A 55 -6.65 -52.41 -7.18
N ALA A 56 -5.86 -52.01 -8.18
CA ALA A 56 -6.32 -51.85 -9.56
C ALA A 56 -6.38 -53.18 -10.31
N GLY A 57 -7.33 -54.07 -9.96
CA GLY A 57 -7.57 -55.36 -10.63
C GLY A 57 -8.10 -55.20 -12.06
N LEU A 58 -8.10 -56.31 -12.83
CA LEU A 58 -8.56 -56.29 -14.24
C LEU A 58 -10.02 -55.81 -14.38
N ILE A 59 -10.91 -56.21 -13.49
CA ILE A 59 -12.32 -55.79 -13.49
C ILE A 59 -12.42 -54.26 -13.27
N TYR A 60 -11.71 -53.73 -12.30
CA TYR A 60 -11.68 -52.30 -12.02
C TYR A 60 -11.18 -51.49 -13.24
N ARG A 61 -10.08 -51.92 -13.87
CA ARG A 61 -9.54 -51.28 -15.09
C ARG A 61 -10.53 -51.28 -16.25
N LEU A 62 -11.28 -52.39 -16.42
CA LEU A 62 -12.29 -52.50 -17.44
C LEU A 62 -13.49 -51.60 -17.14
N MET A 63 -13.97 -51.58 -15.89
CA MET A 63 -15.09 -50.72 -15.47
C MET A 63 -14.76 -49.25 -15.66
N ARG A 64 -13.58 -48.76 -15.22
CA ARG A 64 -13.17 -47.35 -15.40
C ARG A 64 -12.95 -46.99 -16.87
N ARG A 65 -12.54 -47.94 -17.71
CA ARG A 65 -12.47 -47.71 -19.17
C ARG A 65 -13.86 -47.57 -19.79
N ILE A 66 -14.86 -48.34 -19.32
CA ILE A 66 -16.23 -48.28 -19.85
C ILE A 66 -16.97 -47.06 -19.29
N SER A 67 -16.89 -46.79 -17.99
CA SER A 67 -17.62 -45.69 -17.33
C SER A 67 -17.01 -44.32 -17.66
N LEU A 68 -15.70 -44.16 -17.49
CA LEU A 68 -15.00 -42.86 -17.61
C LEU A 68 -14.15 -42.74 -18.88
N GLY A 69 -13.97 -43.82 -19.63
CA GLY A 69 -13.07 -43.84 -20.79
C GLY A 69 -11.57 -43.87 -20.45
N ILE A 70 -11.23 -44.00 -19.18
CA ILE A 70 -9.87 -43.88 -18.67
C ILE A 70 -9.11 -45.20 -18.76
N ARG A 71 -7.88 -45.17 -19.35
CA ARG A 71 -7.01 -46.35 -19.44
C ARG A 71 -6.08 -46.44 -18.23
N VAL A 72 -6.64 -46.85 -17.06
CA VAL A 72 -5.90 -46.93 -15.78
C VAL A 72 -4.57 -47.69 -15.89
N GLY A 73 -4.49 -48.77 -16.70
CA GLY A 73 -3.27 -49.56 -16.88
C GLY A 73 -2.14 -48.78 -17.62
N LYS A 74 -2.46 -47.73 -18.38
CA LYS A 74 -1.47 -46.84 -18.98
C LYS A 74 -0.98 -45.82 -17.95
N LEU A 75 -1.89 -45.21 -17.17
CA LEU A 75 -1.60 -44.28 -16.11
C LEU A 75 -0.68 -44.81 -15.02
N LEU A 76 -0.86 -46.12 -14.65
CA LEU A 76 -0.02 -46.76 -13.63
C LEU A 76 1.42 -47.03 -14.09
N LYS A 77 1.76 -46.76 -15.34
CA LYS A 77 3.13 -46.88 -15.90
C LYS A 77 3.83 -45.55 -16.04
N GLU A 78 3.11 -44.43 -15.92
CA GLU A 78 3.62 -43.08 -15.98
C GLU A 78 4.11 -42.63 -14.60
N ASP A 79 4.90 -41.52 -14.59
CA ASP A 79 5.30 -40.88 -13.33
C ASP A 79 4.05 -40.37 -12.56
N THR A 80 3.99 -40.69 -11.27
CA THR A 80 2.82 -40.37 -10.42
C THR A 80 2.56 -38.88 -10.36
N ALA A 81 3.61 -38.03 -10.24
CA ALA A 81 3.45 -36.59 -10.19
C ALA A 81 2.90 -36.04 -11.50
N GLY A 82 3.40 -36.52 -12.64
CA GLY A 82 2.92 -36.13 -13.97
C GLY A 82 1.46 -36.52 -14.20
N VAL A 83 1.04 -37.69 -13.72
CA VAL A 83 -0.38 -38.13 -13.80
C VAL A 83 -1.29 -37.27 -12.93
N ILE A 84 -0.86 -36.95 -11.71
CA ILE A 84 -1.63 -36.07 -10.80
C ILE A 84 -1.81 -34.70 -11.44
N ASN A 85 -0.75 -34.09 -11.94
CA ASN A 85 -0.84 -32.78 -12.59
C ASN A 85 -1.81 -32.80 -13.79
N LYS A 86 -1.75 -33.84 -14.62
CA LYS A 86 -2.69 -34.01 -15.76
C LYS A 86 -4.13 -34.18 -15.31
N LEU A 87 -4.39 -34.95 -14.28
CA LEU A 87 -5.76 -35.15 -13.73
C LEU A 87 -6.31 -33.86 -13.12
N GLN A 88 -5.48 -33.12 -12.40
CA GLN A 88 -5.83 -31.80 -11.84
C GLN A 88 -6.16 -30.81 -12.95
N TYR A 89 -5.31 -30.73 -13.99
CA TYR A 89 -5.56 -29.84 -15.12
C TYR A 89 -6.90 -30.11 -15.80
N ILE A 90 -7.20 -31.41 -16.09
CA ILE A 90 -8.47 -31.80 -16.71
C ILE A 90 -9.66 -31.51 -15.78
N PHE A 91 -9.50 -31.72 -14.49
CA PHE A 91 -10.50 -31.36 -13.49
C PHE A 91 -10.81 -29.86 -13.55
N TYR A 92 -9.80 -29.00 -13.48
CA TYR A 92 -10.00 -27.57 -13.51
C TYR A 92 -10.54 -27.06 -14.85
N GLU A 93 -10.07 -27.61 -15.98
CA GLU A 93 -10.63 -27.29 -17.31
C GLU A 93 -12.12 -27.67 -17.42
N THR A 94 -12.49 -28.81 -16.86
CA THR A 94 -13.89 -29.26 -16.85
C THR A 94 -14.74 -28.38 -15.91
N ARG A 95 -14.23 -28.06 -14.72
CA ARG A 95 -14.93 -27.21 -13.77
C ARG A 95 -15.14 -25.80 -14.32
N LEU A 96 -14.17 -25.22 -15.04
CA LEU A 96 -14.33 -23.94 -15.73
C LEU A 96 -15.52 -23.96 -16.71
N LYS A 97 -15.63 -25.01 -17.52
CA LYS A 97 -16.74 -25.15 -18.47
C LYS A 97 -18.09 -25.27 -17.77
N GLU A 98 -18.14 -25.98 -16.64
CA GLU A 98 -19.35 -26.12 -15.81
C GLU A 98 -19.76 -24.75 -15.23
N ILE A 99 -18.80 -24.01 -14.63
CA ILE A 99 -19.04 -22.69 -14.04
C ILE A 99 -19.49 -21.69 -15.14
N ASP A 100 -18.86 -21.70 -16.31
CA ASP A 100 -19.25 -20.81 -17.43
C ASP A 100 -20.68 -21.12 -17.88
N THR A 101 -21.09 -22.38 -17.89
CA THR A 101 -22.46 -22.79 -18.20
C THR A 101 -23.43 -22.31 -17.12
N GLU A 102 -23.11 -22.52 -15.83
CA GLU A 102 -23.93 -22.06 -14.72
C GLU A 102 -24.11 -20.52 -14.74
N ILE A 103 -23.03 -19.77 -15.03
CA ILE A 103 -23.07 -18.31 -15.16
C ILE A 103 -23.99 -17.91 -16.31
N SER A 104 -23.85 -18.58 -17.47
CA SER A 104 -24.69 -18.32 -18.66
C SER A 104 -26.18 -18.56 -18.36
N ASP A 105 -26.51 -19.69 -17.73
CA ASP A 105 -27.88 -20.05 -17.37
C ASP A 105 -28.52 -19.05 -16.41
N ILE A 106 -27.76 -18.56 -15.42
CA ILE A 106 -28.21 -17.54 -14.49
C ILE A 106 -28.41 -16.22 -15.22
N THR A 107 -27.49 -15.82 -16.11
CA THR A 107 -27.58 -14.59 -16.90
C THR A 107 -28.84 -14.58 -17.76
N VAL A 108 -29.09 -15.66 -18.49
CA VAL A 108 -30.31 -15.81 -19.32
C VAL A 108 -31.60 -15.73 -18.46
N LYS A 109 -31.59 -16.28 -17.24
CA LYS A 109 -32.74 -16.15 -16.33
C LYS A 109 -32.97 -14.70 -15.92
N PHE A 110 -31.91 -13.95 -15.56
CA PHE A 110 -32.02 -12.53 -15.20
C PHE A 110 -32.54 -11.67 -16.36
N GLU A 111 -32.04 -11.94 -17.57
CA GLU A 111 -32.50 -11.24 -18.79
C GLU A 111 -33.98 -11.55 -19.08
N ASN A 112 -34.40 -12.81 -18.94
CA ASN A 112 -35.78 -13.20 -19.17
C ASN A 112 -36.76 -12.64 -18.12
N ASP A 113 -36.32 -12.49 -16.89
CA ASP A 113 -37.12 -11.95 -15.78
C ASP A 113 -37.19 -10.42 -15.77
N ASP A 114 -36.44 -9.75 -16.64
CA ASP A 114 -36.35 -8.28 -16.76
C ASP A 114 -36.12 -7.60 -15.40
N ALA A 115 -35.17 -8.15 -14.65
CA ALA A 115 -34.91 -7.78 -13.25
C ALA A 115 -34.54 -6.31 -13.10
N ASP A 116 -33.77 -5.76 -14.05
CA ASP A 116 -33.33 -4.35 -14.04
C ASP A 116 -34.52 -3.41 -14.24
N ALA A 117 -35.41 -3.69 -15.21
CA ALA A 117 -36.62 -2.87 -15.42
C ALA A 117 -37.56 -2.89 -14.21
N ARG A 118 -37.69 -4.05 -13.52
CA ARG A 118 -38.48 -4.12 -12.27
C ARG A 118 -37.85 -3.33 -11.15
N MET A 119 -36.52 -3.28 -11.06
CA MET A 119 -35.82 -2.47 -10.09
C MET A 119 -36.02 -0.97 -10.36
N ASP A 120 -35.94 -0.55 -11.63
CA ASP A 120 -36.18 0.83 -12.05
C ASP A 120 -37.62 1.25 -11.73
N GLU A 121 -38.60 0.38 -12.01
CA GLU A 121 -40.02 0.62 -11.66
C GLU A 121 -40.19 0.78 -10.14
N LEU A 122 -39.54 -0.08 -9.33
CA LEU A 122 -39.58 0.01 -7.86
C LEU A 122 -39.01 1.34 -7.38
N ILE A 123 -37.89 1.80 -7.93
CA ILE A 123 -37.28 3.09 -7.62
C ILE A 123 -38.22 4.24 -7.96
N GLU A 124 -38.79 4.24 -9.15
CA GLU A 124 -39.75 5.27 -9.62
C GLU A 124 -40.99 5.34 -8.71
N LEU A 125 -41.61 4.21 -8.40
CA LEU A 125 -42.77 4.12 -7.52
C LEU A 125 -42.44 4.57 -6.10
N SER A 126 -41.27 4.20 -5.57
CA SER A 126 -40.80 4.61 -4.25
C SER A 126 -40.59 6.12 -4.18
N LEU A 127 -39.98 6.71 -5.20
CA LEU A 127 -39.79 8.16 -5.30
C LEU A 127 -41.13 8.91 -5.46
N CYS A 128 -42.05 8.37 -6.23
CA CYS A 128 -43.41 8.93 -6.37
C CYS A 128 -44.16 8.97 -5.02
N CYS A 129 -44.13 7.84 -4.29
CA CYS A 129 -44.70 7.74 -2.96
C CYS A 129 -44.08 8.72 -1.97
N PHE A 130 -42.77 8.85 -1.98
CA PHE A 130 -42.02 9.78 -1.14
C PHE A 130 -42.37 11.24 -1.47
N ARG A 131 -42.39 11.62 -2.74
CA ARG A 131 -42.78 12.98 -3.20
C ARG A 131 -44.22 13.32 -2.81
N SER A 132 -45.14 12.36 -2.95
CA SER A 132 -46.54 12.56 -2.56
C SER A 132 -46.68 12.86 -1.06
N ARG A 133 -45.98 12.10 -0.20
CA ARG A 133 -45.99 12.34 1.25
C ARG A 133 -45.34 13.66 1.64
N LEU A 134 -44.25 14.06 0.94
CA LEU A 134 -43.66 15.39 1.15
C LEU A 134 -44.61 16.51 0.72
N ALA A 135 -45.26 16.37 -0.44
CA ALA A 135 -46.24 17.36 -0.91
C ALA A 135 -47.43 17.51 0.05
N GLU A 136 -47.94 16.41 0.60
CA GLU A 136 -49.00 16.42 1.62
C GLU A 136 -48.52 17.13 2.89
N ARG A 137 -47.34 16.79 3.40
CA ARG A 137 -46.75 17.37 4.61
C ARG A 137 -46.47 18.88 4.48
N TYR A 138 -46.06 19.33 3.32
CA TYR A 138 -45.65 20.72 3.05
C TYR A 138 -46.61 21.43 2.08
N SER A 139 -47.88 21.04 2.08
CA SER A 139 -48.92 21.66 1.24
C SER A 139 -49.06 23.16 1.49
N ASP A 140 -48.87 23.61 2.73
CA ASP A 140 -48.85 25.03 3.11
C ASP A 140 -47.41 25.54 3.21
N LYS A 141 -46.94 26.20 2.14
CA LYS A 141 -45.56 26.75 2.04
C LYS A 141 -45.26 27.85 3.07
N ASN A 142 -46.28 28.47 3.67
CA ASN A 142 -46.11 29.58 4.62
C ASN A 142 -46.02 29.10 6.07
N SER A 143 -46.23 27.82 6.36
CA SER A 143 -46.24 27.26 7.71
C SER A 143 -44.87 26.79 8.22
N ARG A 144 -43.83 26.78 7.38
CA ARG A 144 -42.49 26.31 7.80
C ARG A 144 -41.83 27.32 8.73
N ARG A 145 -41.53 26.88 9.95
CA ARG A 145 -40.76 27.66 10.92
C ARG A 145 -39.29 27.78 10.49
N ILE A 146 -38.79 29.00 10.56
CA ILE A 146 -37.33 29.25 10.43
C ILE A 146 -36.73 29.16 11.83
N PHE A 147 -35.75 28.25 12.00
CA PHE A 147 -35.09 28.04 13.27
C PHE A 147 -33.82 28.87 13.35
N VAL A 148 -33.57 29.48 14.51
CA VAL A 148 -32.32 30.15 14.87
C VAL A 148 -31.56 29.28 15.88
N LYS A 149 -30.31 29.61 16.14
CA LYS A 149 -29.41 28.80 16.99
C LYS A 149 -30.02 28.52 18.38
N ASP A 150 -30.69 29.46 18.97
CA ASP A 150 -31.31 29.33 20.31
C ASP A 150 -32.48 28.37 20.32
N ASP A 151 -33.22 28.24 19.21
CA ASP A 151 -34.32 27.29 19.08
C ASP A 151 -33.87 25.83 19.23
N LEU A 152 -32.66 25.51 18.86
CA LEU A 152 -32.07 24.17 19.05
C LEU A 152 -32.07 23.73 20.53
N TRP A 153 -32.01 24.69 21.44
CA TRP A 153 -32.02 24.46 22.89
C TRP A 153 -33.36 24.66 23.53
N GLN A 154 -34.13 25.65 23.06
CA GLN A 154 -35.42 26.01 23.64
C GLN A 154 -36.55 25.16 23.08
N HIS A 155 -36.49 24.80 21.80
CA HIS A 155 -37.53 24.08 21.06
C HIS A 155 -37.00 22.87 20.30
N PRO A 156 -36.22 21.97 20.93
CA PRO A 156 -35.54 20.87 20.23
C PRO A 156 -36.52 19.88 19.60
N GLU A 157 -37.69 19.64 20.21
CA GLU A 157 -38.68 18.71 19.66
C GLU A 157 -39.31 19.23 18.36
N GLU A 158 -39.57 20.53 18.27
CA GLU A 158 -40.10 21.16 17.05
C GLU A 158 -39.05 21.13 15.95
N PHE A 159 -37.78 21.37 16.31
CA PHE A 159 -36.66 21.26 15.40
C PHE A 159 -36.52 19.83 14.84
N ILE A 160 -36.54 18.79 15.68
CA ILE A 160 -36.43 17.38 15.26
C ILE A 160 -37.64 16.98 14.39
N LYS A 161 -38.82 17.50 14.64
CA LYS A 161 -39.99 17.25 13.78
C LYS A 161 -39.79 17.80 12.38
N GLU A 162 -39.15 18.95 12.22
CA GLU A 162 -38.87 19.54 10.91
C GLU A 162 -37.64 18.94 10.26
N TYR A 163 -36.58 18.70 11.06
CA TYR A 163 -35.33 18.10 10.63
C TYR A 163 -35.09 16.75 11.34
N PRO A 164 -35.73 15.67 10.86
CA PRO A 164 -35.72 14.38 11.56
C PRO A 164 -34.34 13.68 11.50
N VAL A 165 -33.46 14.11 10.59
CA VAL A 165 -32.09 13.62 10.48
C VAL A 165 -31.12 14.74 10.83
N VAL A 166 -30.30 14.52 11.87
CA VAL A 166 -29.30 15.48 12.35
C VAL A 166 -27.93 14.83 12.32
N LEU A 167 -26.99 15.44 11.62
CA LEU A 167 -25.61 14.99 11.54
C LEU A 167 -24.78 15.65 12.64
N SER A 168 -23.97 14.88 13.34
CA SER A 168 -23.12 15.38 14.42
C SER A 168 -21.89 14.47 14.62
N THR A 169 -20.89 14.97 15.33
CA THR A 169 -19.83 14.11 15.85
C THR A 169 -20.25 13.48 17.18
N THR A 170 -19.63 12.38 17.59
CA THR A 170 -19.88 11.73 18.88
C THR A 170 -19.69 12.68 20.06
N TYR A 171 -18.73 13.61 19.98
CA TYR A 171 -18.48 14.63 21.01
C TYR A 171 -19.60 15.65 21.14
N THR A 172 -20.19 16.08 20.01
CA THR A 172 -21.16 17.17 20.00
C THR A 172 -22.60 16.69 19.97
N ALA A 173 -22.85 15.42 19.68
CA ALA A 173 -24.19 14.85 19.55
C ALA A 173 -25.07 15.23 20.75
N ARG A 174 -24.60 15.01 21.97
CA ARG A 174 -25.37 15.29 23.19
C ARG A 174 -25.53 16.78 23.48
N SER A 175 -24.59 17.61 23.04
CA SER A 175 -24.60 19.06 23.31
C SER A 175 -25.16 19.90 22.17
N SER A 176 -25.46 19.31 21.01
CA SER A 176 -25.97 20.03 19.82
C SER A 176 -27.41 20.48 19.99
N LEU A 177 -28.22 19.75 20.75
CA LEU A 177 -29.63 20.04 21.04
C LEU A 177 -29.83 20.14 22.55
N GLY A 178 -30.96 20.70 22.96
CA GLY A 178 -31.34 20.81 24.37
C GLY A 178 -31.27 19.48 25.10
N ARG A 179 -30.96 19.50 26.41
CA ARG A 179 -30.72 18.28 27.21
C ARG A 179 -31.88 17.27 27.23
N GLN A 180 -33.10 17.72 26.93
CA GLN A 180 -34.29 16.89 26.87
C GLN A 180 -34.55 16.28 25.49
N ALA A 181 -33.77 16.69 24.46
CA ALA A 181 -33.91 16.16 23.12
C ALA A 181 -33.54 14.67 23.11
N GLN A 182 -34.43 13.84 22.57
CA GLN A 182 -34.23 12.42 22.42
C GLN A 182 -34.65 11.99 21.01
N PHE A 183 -33.72 11.37 20.30
CA PHE A 183 -34.02 10.79 19.00
C PHE A 183 -34.59 9.38 19.14
N ASP A 184 -35.27 8.89 18.12
CA ASP A 184 -35.71 7.50 18.08
C ASP A 184 -34.52 6.57 17.81
N TYR A 185 -33.58 7.01 16.97
CA TYR A 185 -32.39 6.25 16.59
C TYR A 185 -31.12 7.12 16.60
N VAL A 186 -30.03 6.55 17.04
CA VAL A 186 -28.67 7.01 16.70
C VAL A 186 -28.04 5.99 15.77
N VAL A 187 -27.53 6.47 14.64
CA VAL A 187 -26.71 5.68 13.72
C VAL A 187 -25.27 6.18 13.86
N MET A 188 -24.38 5.31 14.33
CA MET A 188 -22.97 5.63 14.53
C MET A 188 -22.16 4.87 13.51
N ASP A 189 -21.52 5.58 12.60
CA ASP A 189 -20.63 5.01 11.61
C ASP A 189 -19.16 5.07 12.09
N GLU A 190 -18.32 4.21 11.55
CA GLU A 190 -16.89 4.09 11.94
C GLU A 190 -16.69 3.91 13.45
N ALA A 191 -17.56 3.16 14.11
CA ALA A 191 -17.55 2.99 15.56
C ALA A 191 -16.29 2.29 16.10
N SER A 192 -15.51 1.65 15.27
CA SER A 192 -14.18 1.12 15.62
C SER A 192 -13.18 2.22 16.01
N GLN A 193 -13.36 3.45 15.49
CA GLN A 193 -12.50 4.60 15.80
C GLN A 193 -12.99 5.42 17.00
N VAL A 194 -14.19 5.14 17.50
CA VAL A 194 -14.79 5.86 18.61
C VAL A 194 -14.31 5.27 19.93
N ASP A 195 -13.93 6.13 20.86
CA ASP A 195 -13.62 5.71 22.23
C ASP A 195 -14.89 5.38 23.01
N VAL A 196 -14.77 4.55 24.04
CA VAL A 196 -15.89 4.05 24.83
C VAL A 196 -16.69 5.19 25.47
N ALA A 197 -16.02 6.23 26.00
CA ALA A 197 -16.68 7.32 26.72
C ALA A 197 -17.52 8.20 25.79
N THR A 198 -16.96 8.61 24.64
CA THR A 198 -17.70 9.44 23.65
C THR A 198 -18.81 8.66 22.95
N GLY A 199 -18.59 7.35 22.72
CA GLY A 199 -19.63 6.46 22.21
C GLY A 199 -20.84 6.37 23.15
N MET A 200 -20.61 6.23 24.45
CA MET A 200 -21.66 6.23 25.46
C MET A 200 -22.42 7.55 25.52
N LEU A 201 -21.73 8.69 25.34
CA LEU A 201 -22.40 9.99 25.23
C LEU A 201 -23.36 10.05 24.03
N ALA A 202 -22.93 9.57 22.89
CA ALA A 202 -23.76 9.51 21.69
C ALA A 202 -24.98 8.58 21.88
N LEU A 203 -24.80 7.41 22.49
CA LEU A 203 -25.92 6.50 22.84
C LEU A 203 -26.98 7.18 23.70
N SER A 204 -26.57 8.07 24.61
CA SER A 204 -27.52 8.77 25.51
C SER A 204 -28.50 9.70 24.78
N CYS A 205 -28.32 9.95 23.47
CA CYS A 205 -29.13 10.83 22.66
C CYS A 205 -30.37 10.15 22.08
N ALA A 206 -30.45 8.81 22.11
CA ALA A 206 -31.52 8.09 21.41
C ALA A 206 -32.04 6.89 22.21
N LYS A 207 -33.23 6.41 21.80
CA LYS A 207 -33.86 5.21 22.38
C LYS A 207 -33.28 3.92 21.81
N ASN A 208 -32.91 3.94 20.54
CA ASN A 208 -32.35 2.81 19.79
C ASN A 208 -31.04 3.22 19.17
N ALA A 209 -30.15 2.23 18.93
CA ALA A 209 -28.86 2.47 18.33
C ALA A 209 -28.58 1.47 17.21
N VAL A 210 -28.02 1.98 16.10
CA VAL A 210 -27.41 1.19 15.04
C VAL A 210 -25.94 1.55 15.01
N ILE A 211 -25.09 0.59 15.36
CA ILE A 211 -23.64 0.78 15.46
C ILE A 211 -23.00 0.10 14.26
N VAL A 212 -22.37 0.91 13.40
CA VAL A 212 -21.71 0.45 12.17
C VAL A 212 -20.20 0.64 12.33
N GLY A 213 -19.44 -0.36 11.91
CA GLY A 213 -17.98 -0.31 11.96
C GLY A 213 -17.38 -1.66 11.65
N ASP A 214 -16.05 -1.69 11.59
CA ASP A 214 -15.30 -2.87 11.23
C ASP A 214 -14.15 -3.09 12.23
N THR A 215 -14.16 -4.21 12.94
CA THR A 215 -13.10 -4.58 13.89
C THR A 215 -11.80 -5.01 13.21
N LYS A 216 -11.82 -5.22 11.91
CA LYS A 216 -10.64 -5.53 11.07
C LYS A 216 -10.02 -4.30 10.42
N GLN A 217 -10.57 -3.12 10.68
CA GLN A 217 -10.01 -1.83 10.29
C GLN A 217 -9.40 -1.11 11.49
N LEU A 218 -8.86 0.10 11.27
CA LEU A 218 -8.21 0.87 12.33
C LEU A 218 -9.13 1.12 13.51
N SER A 219 -8.62 0.87 14.69
CA SER A 219 -9.30 1.14 15.95
C SER A 219 -8.91 2.49 16.53
N ASN A 220 -9.64 2.93 17.56
CA ASN A 220 -9.29 4.11 18.35
C ASN A 220 -7.87 3.99 18.92
N ILE A 221 -7.04 5.02 18.70
CA ILE A 221 -5.66 5.05 19.15
C ILE A 221 -5.55 5.83 20.47
N VAL A 222 -5.18 5.12 21.54
CA VAL A 222 -4.81 5.74 22.80
C VAL A 222 -3.32 6.07 22.79
N LYS A 223 -3.00 7.37 22.93
CA LYS A 223 -1.60 7.82 22.98
C LYS A 223 -0.87 7.17 24.16
N THR A 224 0.37 6.74 23.96
CA THR A 224 1.19 6.07 24.97
C THR A 224 1.23 6.82 26.31
N GLN A 225 1.26 8.17 26.28
CA GLN A 225 1.24 9.01 27.47
C GLN A 225 -0.08 8.96 28.25
N GLN A 226 -1.20 8.63 27.60
CA GLN A 226 -2.53 8.54 28.19
C GLN A 226 -2.85 7.14 28.74
N ARG A 227 -2.12 6.12 28.31
CA ARG A 227 -2.41 4.72 28.62
C ARG A 227 -2.36 4.44 30.13
N LYS A 228 -1.25 4.81 30.78
CA LYS A 228 -1.09 4.63 32.25
C LYS A 228 -2.15 5.36 33.08
N PRO A 229 -2.45 6.66 32.84
CA PRO A 229 -3.55 7.34 33.53
C PRO A 229 -4.90 6.64 33.36
N LEU A 230 -5.24 6.19 32.14
CA LEU A 230 -6.49 5.48 31.86
C LEU A 230 -6.57 4.13 32.58
N GLU A 231 -5.51 3.34 32.58
CA GLU A 231 -5.41 2.09 33.33
C GLU A 231 -5.58 2.32 34.83
N THR A 232 -5.02 3.40 35.37
CA THR A 232 -5.16 3.76 36.79
C THR A 232 -6.62 4.07 37.12
N ILE A 233 -7.32 4.85 36.27
CA ILE A 233 -8.74 5.16 36.46
C ILE A 233 -9.57 3.87 36.37
N TRP A 234 -9.34 3.04 35.35
CA TRP A 234 -10.07 1.79 35.17
C TRP A 234 -9.91 0.87 36.40
N ASN A 235 -8.68 0.66 36.89
CA ASN A 235 -8.40 -0.16 38.06
C ASN A 235 -9.06 0.37 39.35
N ALA A 236 -9.18 1.69 39.48
CA ALA A 236 -9.80 2.30 40.67
C ALA A 236 -11.31 2.03 40.75
N HIS A 237 -11.99 1.87 39.59
CA HIS A 237 -13.46 1.73 39.53
C HIS A 237 -13.93 0.28 39.50
N LYS A 238 -13.06 -0.71 39.35
CA LYS A 238 -13.37 -2.16 39.33
C LYS A 238 -14.49 -2.54 38.37
N ILE A 239 -14.57 -1.88 37.25
CA ILE A 239 -15.50 -2.20 36.16
C ILE A 239 -14.96 -3.32 35.29
N SER A 240 -15.82 -3.97 34.50
CA SER A 240 -15.42 -5.11 33.66
C SER A 240 -14.38 -4.72 32.62
N ALA A 241 -13.59 -5.69 32.16
CA ALA A 241 -12.43 -5.45 31.28
C ALA A 241 -12.80 -4.78 29.96
N GLU A 242 -13.98 -5.08 29.46
CA GLU A 242 -14.51 -4.58 28.18
C GLU A 242 -14.74 -3.06 28.18
N TYR A 243 -14.84 -2.46 29.37
CA TYR A 243 -14.89 -1.00 29.51
C TYR A 243 -13.51 -0.35 29.61
N ASN A 244 -12.43 -1.13 29.51
CA ASN A 244 -11.09 -0.58 29.53
C ASN A 244 -10.85 0.24 28.24
N PHE A 245 -11.01 1.52 28.36
CA PHE A 245 -10.84 2.52 27.31
C PHE A 245 -9.42 2.52 26.68
N ALA A 246 -8.40 2.00 27.39
CA ALA A 246 -7.06 1.87 26.86
C ALA A 246 -6.89 0.68 25.91
N GLU A 247 -7.77 -0.32 25.97
CA GLU A 247 -7.67 -1.58 25.22
C GLU A 247 -8.77 -1.74 24.19
N TYR A 248 -9.96 -1.19 24.45
CA TYR A 248 -11.14 -1.37 23.62
C TYR A 248 -11.57 -0.08 22.95
N SER A 249 -11.91 -0.16 21.67
CA SER A 249 -12.75 0.84 21.01
C SER A 249 -14.21 0.66 21.42
N PHE A 250 -15.05 1.63 21.11
CA PHE A 250 -16.49 1.53 21.41
C PHE A 250 -17.13 0.29 20.75
N LEU A 251 -16.81 0.03 19.48
CA LEU A 251 -17.34 -1.14 18.76
C LEU A 251 -16.84 -2.45 19.39
N SER A 252 -15.55 -2.59 19.63
CA SER A 252 -14.99 -3.82 20.21
C SER A 252 -15.49 -4.07 21.64
N SER A 253 -15.68 -3.01 22.43
CA SER A 253 -16.33 -3.07 23.73
C SER A 253 -17.75 -3.62 23.65
N LEU A 254 -18.57 -3.09 22.75
CA LEU A 254 -19.95 -3.56 22.55
C LEU A 254 -19.99 -5.00 22.05
N CYS A 255 -19.18 -5.37 21.08
CA CYS A 255 -19.10 -6.73 20.57
C CYS A 255 -18.74 -7.73 21.68
N SER A 256 -17.81 -7.38 22.55
CA SER A 256 -17.40 -8.23 23.68
C SER A 256 -18.48 -8.33 24.76
N LEU A 257 -19.07 -7.19 25.17
CA LEU A 257 -20.10 -7.14 26.21
C LEU A 257 -21.42 -7.80 25.82
N MET A 258 -21.81 -7.65 24.57
CA MET A 258 -23.16 -7.96 24.10
C MET A 258 -23.24 -9.14 23.17
N SER A 259 -22.11 -9.75 22.80
CA SER A 259 -21.89 -10.79 21.77
C SER A 259 -23.14 -11.53 21.27
N GLU A 260 -23.90 -12.22 22.15
CA GLU A 260 -25.10 -12.99 21.82
C GLU A 260 -26.43 -12.25 22.12
N ARG A 261 -26.36 -11.04 22.71
CA ARG A 261 -27.53 -10.31 23.20
C ARG A 261 -28.08 -9.29 22.20
N ILE A 262 -27.29 -8.88 21.24
CA ILE A 262 -27.69 -7.93 20.19
C ILE A 262 -27.53 -8.57 18.81
N PRO A 263 -28.45 -8.27 17.88
CA PRO A 263 -28.30 -8.70 16.50
C PRO A 263 -27.03 -8.12 15.88
N GLN A 264 -26.22 -8.96 15.28
CA GLN A 264 -25.04 -8.57 14.50
C GLN A 264 -25.22 -9.03 13.07
N VAL A 265 -25.05 -8.11 12.13
CA VAL A 265 -25.14 -8.39 10.69
C VAL A 265 -23.86 -7.92 10.03
N VAL A 266 -23.23 -8.78 9.27
CA VAL A 266 -22.06 -8.45 8.47
C VAL A 266 -22.52 -8.02 7.08
N LEU A 267 -22.15 -6.82 6.65
CA LEU A 267 -22.31 -6.37 5.27
C LEU A 267 -21.23 -7.02 4.43
N ARG A 268 -21.61 -8.05 3.70
CA ARG A 268 -20.66 -8.93 3.01
C ARG A 268 -20.36 -8.48 1.59
N GLU A 269 -21.24 -7.72 0.96
CA GLU A 269 -21.06 -7.29 -0.42
C GLU A 269 -20.08 -6.12 -0.53
N HIS A 270 -19.08 -6.30 -1.39
CA HIS A 270 -18.03 -5.30 -1.63
C HIS A 270 -18.13 -4.75 -3.05
N TYR A 271 -18.28 -3.44 -3.20
CA TYR A 271 -18.54 -2.74 -4.46
C TYR A 271 -17.44 -1.75 -4.87
N ARG A 272 -16.29 -1.74 -4.18
CA ARG A 272 -15.29 -0.67 -4.35
C ARG A 272 -14.06 -1.13 -5.12
N CYS A 273 -13.31 -2.06 -4.55
CA CYS A 273 -11.99 -2.43 -5.03
C CYS A 273 -12.08 -3.47 -6.15
N HIS A 274 -11.09 -3.45 -7.03
CA HIS A 274 -10.90 -4.52 -8.01
C HIS A 274 -10.83 -5.90 -7.31
N PRO A 275 -11.39 -6.97 -7.90
CA PRO A 275 -11.47 -8.31 -7.27
C PRO A 275 -10.13 -8.84 -6.76
N GLN A 276 -9.02 -8.64 -7.48
CA GLN A 276 -7.69 -9.08 -7.04
C GLN A 276 -7.22 -8.36 -5.77
N ILE A 277 -7.53 -7.07 -5.62
CA ILE A 277 -7.12 -6.27 -4.45
C ILE A 277 -7.89 -6.73 -3.22
N ILE A 278 -9.22 -6.72 -3.30
CA ILE A 278 -10.05 -7.11 -2.16
C ILE A 278 -9.98 -8.61 -1.87
N GLY A 279 -9.66 -9.44 -2.85
CA GLY A 279 -9.47 -10.87 -2.71
C GLY A 279 -8.38 -11.22 -1.69
N PHE A 280 -7.27 -10.49 -1.67
CA PHE A 280 -6.26 -10.64 -0.62
C PHE A 280 -6.83 -10.32 0.77
N CYS A 281 -7.47 -9.16 0.92
CA CYS A 281 -8.08 -8.77 2.19
C CYS A 281 -9.14 -9.77 2.64
N ASN A 282 -9.97 -10.26 1.71
CA ASN A 282 -11.00 -11.24 1.97
C ASN A 282 -10.43 -12.54 2.54
N GLN A 283 -9.40 -13.08 1.91
CA GLN A 283 -8.75 -14.32 2.37
C GLN A 283 -7.99 -14.11 3.69
N LYS A 284 -7.25 -12.99 3.82
CA LYS A 284 -6.36 -12.77 4.95
C LYS A 284 -7.09 -12.30 6.21
N PHE A 285 -8.08 -11.40 6.09
CA PHE A 285 -8.69 -10.70 7.23
C PHE A 285 -10.16 -11.07 7.45
N TYR A 286 -10.88 -11.51 6.42
CA TYR A 286 -12.33 -11.77 6.48
C TYR A 286 -12.71 -13.23 6.24
N ASN A 287 -11.75 -14.16 6.29
CA ASN A 287 -11.96 -15.61 6.15
C ASN A 287 -12.74 -16.03 4.88
N GLY A 288 -12.69 -15.24 3.80
CA GLY A 288 -13.44 -15.50 2.57
C GLY A 288 -14.92 -15.13 2.64
N ASP A 289 -15.36 -14.39 3.66
CA ASP A 289 -16.77 -14.08 3.87
C ASP A 289 -17.33 -12.97 2.98
N LEU A 290 -16.46 -12.11 2.42
CA LEU A 290 -16.89 -11.03 1.52
C LEU A 290 -17.36 -11.59 0.17
N ILE A 291 -18.37 -10.94 -0.39
CA ILE A 291 -18.90 -11.22 -1.73
C ILE A 291 -18.46 -10.07 -2.62
N VAL A 292 -17.54 -10.35 -3.52
CA VAL A 292 -16.99 -9.32 -4.41
C VAL A 292 -17.98 -9.07 -5.54
N MET A 293 -18.50 -7.85 -5.61
CA MET A 293 -19.51 -7.40 -6.59
C MET A 293 -18.91 -6.59 -7.75
N THR A 294 -17.63 -6.27 -7.67
CA THR A 294 -16.89 -5.58 -8.74
C THR A 294 -16.43 -6.58 -9.80
N ASP A 295 -16.36 -6.12 -11.05
CA ASP A 295 -15.89 -6.92 -12.17
C ASP A 295 -14.38 -6.69 -12.43
N SER A 296 -13.73 -7.72 -12.98
CA SER A 296 -12.34 -7.62 -13.45
C SER A 296 -12.32 -7.37 -14.95
N ASN A 297 -11.58 -6.37 -15.39
CA ASN A 297 -11.37 -6.09 -16.81
C ASN A 297 -10.27 -6.98 -17.43
N GLY A 298 -9.74 -7.95 -16.68
CA GLY A 298 -8.63 -8.81 -17.11
C GLY A 298 -7.25 -8.16 -16.98
N GLU A 299 -7.16 -6.92 -16.51
CA GLU A 299 -5.90 -6.24 -16.20
C GLU A 299 -5.40 -6.60 -14.80
N SER A 300 -4.07 -6.62 -14.62
CA SER A 300 -3.49 -6.84 -13.30
C SER A 300 -3.69 -5.61 -12.42
N ALA A 301 -4.46 -5.77 -11.35
CA ALA A 301 -4.74 -4.70 -10.38
C ALA A 301 -3.70 -4.62 -9.25
N LEU A 302 -2.77 -5.56 -9.19
CA LEU A 302 -1.70 -5.62 -8.19
C LEU A 302 -0.35 -5.53 -8.89
N LYS A 303 0.53 -4.69 -8.34
CA LYS A 303 1.90 -4.55 -8.80
C LYS A 303 2.86 -4.56 -7.63
N LEU A 304 3.93 -5.33 -7.73
CA LEU A 304 5.04 -5.33 -6.78
C LEU A 304 6.23 -4.61 -7.40
N VAL A 305 6.74 -3.61 -6.71
CA VAL A 305 7.97 -2.92 -7.09
C VAL A 305 8.99 -3.10 -5.96
N THR A 306 10.10 -3.77 -6.27
CA THR A 306 11.17 -3.96 -5.28
C THR A 306 12.31 -2.98 -5.52
N THR A 307 12.83 -2.40 -4.44
CA THR A 307 14.02 -1.54 -4.50
C THR A 307 15.28 -2.40 -4.44
N VAL A 308 16.41 -1.85 -4.89
CA VAL A 308 17.72 -2.52 -4.74
C VAL A 308 17.95 -2.88 -3.26
N PRO A 309 18.43 -4.11 -2.96
CA PRO A 309 18.68 -4.54 -1.58
C PRO A 309 19.63 -3.59 -0.85
N GLY A 310 19.34 -3.29 0.41
CA GLY A 310 20.19 -2.43 1.24
C GLY A 310 19.43 -1.93 2.47
N ASN A 311 20.16 -1.40 3.44
CA ASN A 311 19.56 -0.73 4.58
C ASN A 311 19.40 0.76 4.26
N HIS A 312 18.33 1.11 3.56
CA HIS A 312 18.03 2.48 3.11
C HIS A 312 17.16 3.27 4.09
N GLN A 313 16.57 2.58 5.06
CA GLN A 313 15.72 3.22 6.07
C GLN A 313 16.55 4.05 7.05
N ARG A 314 16.09 5.28 7.33
CA ARG A 314 16.66 6.19 8.34
C ARG A 314 15.54 7.00 8.98
N ASP A 315 15.46 7.04 10.30
CA ASP A 315 14.46 7.85 11.03
C ASP A 315 13.02 7.63 10.53
N HIS A 316 12.61 6.39 10.27
CA HIS A 316 11.29 6.07 9.68
C HIS A 316 11.04 6.72 8.31
N MET A 317 12.07 6.84 7.51
CA MET A 317 12.05 7.33 6.14
C MET A 317 12.97 6.44 5.29
N ASN A 318 12.58 6.18 4.06
CA ASN A 318 13.35 5.41 3.08
C ASN A 318 13.43 6.21 1.77
N GLN A 319 14.54 6.92 1.58
CA GLN A 319 14.74 7.77 0.40
C GLN A 319 14.74 6.95 -0.89
N ARG A 320 15.23 5.69 -0.86
CA ARG A 320 15.23 4.84 -2.03
C ARG A 320 13.82 4.54 -2.53
N GLN A 321 12.88 4.24 -1.62
CA GLN A 321 11.48 4.02 -2.00
C GLN A 321 10.86 5.32 -2.55
N ILE A 322 11.20 6.48 -1.99
CA ILE A 322 10.77 7.79 -2.51
C ILE A 322 11.27 7.99 -3.94
N ASP A 323 12.56 7.77 -4.18
CA ASP A 323 13.16 7.94 -5.51
C ASP A 323 12.53 7.01 -6.55
N VAL A 324 12.27 5.76 -6.18
CA VAL A 324 11.59 4.78 -7.05
C VAL A 324 10.17 5.23 -7.38
N ILE A 325 9.43 5.69 -6.38
CA ILE A 325 8.07 6.19 -6.59
C ILE A 325 8.08 7.39 -7.54
N CYS A 326 8.94 8.39 -7.26
CA CYS A 326 8.96 9.62 -8.04
C CYS A 326 9.53 9.47 -9.46
N LYS A 327 10.52 8.59 -9.65
CA LYS A 327 11.27 8.48 -10.91
C LYS A 327 10.83 7.33 -11.82
N GLU A 328 10.29 6.24 -11.26
CA GLU A 328 9.91 5.05 -12.03
C GLU A 328 8.40 4.81 -12.01
N ILE A 329 7.73 4.95 -10.85
CA ILE A 329 6.32 4.60 -10.74
C ILE A 329 5.42 5.72 -11.27
N LEU A 330 5.50 6.93 -10.69
CA LEU A 330 4.62 8.03 -11.06
C LEU A 330 4.67 8.39 -12.56
N PRO A 331 5.86 8.45 -13.21
CA PRO A 331 5.91 8.74 -14.65
C PRO A 331 5.31 7.65 -15.55
N ALA A 332 5.10 6.44 -15.02
CA ALA A 332 4.54 5.29 -15.73
C ALA A 332 3.04 5.09 -15.48
N LEU A 333 2.41 5.93 -14.64
CA LEU A 333 0.97 5.87 -14.41
C LEU A 333 0.21 6.69 -15.44
N ASP A 334 -0.90 6.13 -15.90
CA ASP A 334 -1.82 6.80 -16.86
C ASP A 334 -2.98 7.53 -16.15
N GLU A 335 -3.17 7.31 -14.83
CA GLU A 335 -4.24 7.94 -14.05
C GLU A 335 -3.95 9.43 -13.76
N PRO A 336 -4.99 10.28 -13.70
CA PRO A 336 -4.85 11.68 -13.28
C PRO A 336 -4.28 11.79 -11.85
N GLU A 337 -3.46 12.80 -11.59
CA GLU A 337 -2.80 12.99 -10.28
C GLU A 337 -3.78 13.03 -9.10
N ASP A 338 -4.97 13.59 -9.26
CA ASP A 338 -6.00 13.67 -8.22
C ASP A 338 -6.68 12.31 -7.93
N GLU A 339 -6.48 11.31 -8.80
CA GLU A 339 -6.92 9.91 -8.61
C GLU A 339 -5.78 9.00 -8.15
N VAL A 340 -4.59 9.54 -7.87
CA VAL A 340 -3.44 8.81 -7.32
C VAL A 340 -3.27 9.13 -5.83
N GLY A 341 -3.00 8.10 -5.04
CA GLY A 341 -2.69 8.22 -3.62
C GLY A 341 -1.40 7.51 -3.23
N ILE A 342 -0.60 8.12 -2.36
CA ILE A 342 0.59 7.51 -1.79
C ILE A 342 0.40 7.35 -0.29
N ILE A 343 0.49 6.11 0.17
CA ILE A 343 0.28 5.75 1.58
C ILE A 343 1.59 5.22 2.15
N ALA A 344 1.95 5.70 3.34
CA ALA A 344 3.08 5.17 4.11
C ALA A 344 2.73 5.07 5.60
N PRO A 345 3.32 4.13 6.36
CA PRO A 345 3.04 3.99 7.79
C PRO A 345 3.58 5.17 8.63
N TYR A 346 4.64 5.83 8.19
CA TYR A 346 5.37 6.82 8.98
C TYR A 346 5.22 8.25 8.46
N ARG A 347 5.11 9.20 9.40
CA ARG A 347 4.97 10.64 9.10
C ARG A 347 6.19 11.25 8.41
N ASN A 348 7.40 10.77 8.75
CA ASN A 348 8.63 11.28 8.14
C ASN A 348 8.70 10.93 6.66
N GLN A 349 8.29 9.71 6.27
CA GLN A 349 8.17 9.33 4.86
C GLN A 349 7.19 10.23 4.12
N VAL A 350 6.00 10.44 4.70
CA VAL A 350 4.98 11.33 4.12
C VAL A 350 5.49 12.77 3.96
N ALA A 351 6.20 13.29 4.96
CA ALA A 351 6.73 14.65 4.92
C ALA A 351 7.80 14.82 3.83
N GLN A 352 8.72 13.86 3.73
CA GLN A 352 9.76 13.88 2.70
C GLN A 352 9.17 13.67 1.31
N MET A 353 8.21 12.75 1.14
CA MET A 353 7.52 12.53 -0.13
C MET A 353 6.84 13.81 -0.63
N LYS A 354 6.13 14.52 0.26
CA LYS A 354 5.51 15.81 -0.08
C LYS A 354 6.53 16.88 -0.49
N LYS A 355 7.69 16.89 0.15
CA LYS A 355 8.78 17.83 -0.20
C LYS A 355 9.36 17.55 -1.58
N GLU A 356 9.54 16.26 -1.93
CA GLU A 356 10.05 15.86 -3.25
C GLU A 356 9.04 16.11 -4.38
N LEU A 357 7.75 15.86 -4.12
CA LEU A 357 6.70 16.07 -5.11
C LEU A 357 6.35 17.55 -5.33
N GLY A 358 6.59 18.41 -4.33
CA GLY A 358 6.25 19.83 -4.40
C GLY A 358 4.73 20.07 -4.47
N ASP A 359 4.31 20.99 -5.37
CA ASP A 359 2.89 21.32 -5.57
C ASP A 359 2.29 20.36 -6.61
N THR A 360 1.55 19.36 -6.13
CA THR A 360 0.91 18.30 -6.93
C THR A 360 -0.47 17.99 -6.38
N ALA A 361 -1.38 17.48 -7.23
CA ALA A 361 -2.68 16.98 -6.84
C ALA A 361 -2.64 15.57 -6.21
N ILE A 362 -1.50 14.87 -6.26
CA ILE A 362 -1.32 13.55 -5.66
C ILE A 362 -1.48 13.62 -4.15
N GLU A 363 -2.35 12.78 -3.61
CA GLU A 363 -2.59 12.74 -2.18
C GLU A 363 -1.58 11.87 -1.43
N VAL A 364 -0.73 12.46 -0.60
CA VAL A 364 0.25 11.73 0.23
C VAL A 364 -0.14 11.80 1.70
N ALA A 365 -0.39 10.65 2.34
CA ALA A 365 -0.78 10.61 3.74
C ALA A 365 -0.38 9.32 4.44
N THR A 366 -0.43 9.34 5.79
CA THR A 366 -0.37 8.09 6.57
C THR A 366 -1.70 7.36 6.47
N VAL A 367 -1.68 6.03 6.69
CA VAL A 367 -2.88 5.19 6.63
C VAL A 367 -4.05 5.78 7.42
N HIS A 368 -3.80 6.24 8.65
CA HIS A 368 -4.83 6.86 9.49
C HIS A 368 -5.46 8.13 8.89
N LYS A 369 -4.67 8.93 8.18
CA LYS A 369 -5.18 10.13 7.53
C LYS A 369 -5.86 9.84 6.20
N PHE A 370 -5.56 8.69 5.61
CA PHE A 370 -6.17 8.22 4.37
C PHE A 370 -7.50 7.48 4.60
N GLN A 371 -7.83 7.19 5.86
CA GLN A 371 -9.08 6.52 6.19
C GLN A 371 -10.29 7.36 5.75
N GLY A 372 -11.32 6.71 5.21
CA GLY A 372 -12.48 7.37 4.61
C GLY A 372 -12.25 7.96 3.21
N ARG A 373 -11.02 7.88 2.67
CA ARG A 373 -10.67 8.32 1.32
C ARG A 373 -10.35 7.12 0.45
N GLU A 374 -10.44 7.29 -0.86
CA GLU A 374 -10.15 6.25 -1.84
C GLU A 374 -9.61 6.89 -3.12
N LYS A 375 -8.79 6.16 -3.86
CA LYS A 375 -8.23 6.58 -5.14
C LYS A 375 -8.27 5.42 -6.13
N ASN A 376 -8.16 5.74 -7.42
CA ASN A 376 -8.04 4.71 -8.43
C ASN A 376 -6.75 3.92 -8.20
N ASP A 377 -5.63 4.61 -8.10
CA ASP A 377 -4.33 4.00 -7.87
C ASP A 377 -3.79 4.36 -6.50
N ILE A 378 -3.36 3.36 -5.75
CA ILE A 378 -2.68 3.52 -4.47
C ILE A 378 -1.27 2.95 -4.56
N ILE A 379 -0.30 3.77 -4.19
CA ILE A 379 1.08 3.36 -4.00
C ILE A 379 1.31 3.20 -2.49
N LEU A 380 1.58 1.96 -2.06
CA LEU A 380 1.87 1.63 -0.67
C LEU A 380 3.38 1.49 -0.48
N SER A 381 4.01 2.46 0.18
CA SER A 381 5.42 2.42 0.58
C SER A 381 5.54 1.78 1.96
N THR A 382 6.24 0.66 2.06
CA THR A 382 6.44 -0.03 3.34
C THR A 382 7.42 0.69 4.25
N VAL A 383 8.33 1.48 3.68
CA VAL A 383 9.40 2.24 4.36
C VAL A 383 10.46 1.35 4.98
N ASP A 384 10.05 0.41 5.82
CA ASP A 384 10.97 -0.51 6.50
C ASP A 384 11.66 -1.43 5.49
N ASP A 385 12.97 -1.58 5.60
CA ASP A 385 13.71 -2.55 4.78
C ASP A 385 13.36 -3.97 5.24
N THR A 386 13.30 -4.20 6.55
CA THR A 386 12.71 -5.39 7.16
C THR A 386 11.46 -4.97 7.91
N ILE A 387 10.33 -5.55 7.56
CA ILE A 387 9.01 -5.17 8.11
C ILE A 387 8.98 -5.35 9.64
N THR A 388 8.43 -4.34 10.32
CA THR A 388 8.27 -4.29 11.77
C THR A 388 6.82 -4.62 12.17
N GLU A 389 6.56 -4.94 13.44
CA GLU A 389 5.20 -5.15 13.94
C GLU A 389 4.26 -3.97 13.67
N PHE A 390 4.78 -2.74 13.64
CA PHE A 390 3.98 -1.55 13.36
C PHE A 390 3.59 -1.43 11.89
N SER A 391 4.53 -1.64 10.98
CA SER A 391 4.26 -1.58 9.53
C SER A 391 3.50 -2.81 9.02
N ASP A 392 3.50 -3.90 9.79
CA ASP A 392 2.78 -5.15 9.50
C ASP A 392 1.44 -5.28 10.25
N ASP A 393 0.98 -4.25 10.94
CA ASP A 393 -0.30 -4.29 11.65
C ASP A 393 -1.44 -4.65 10.68
N PRO A 394 -2.21 -5.73 10.97
CA PRO A 394 -3.23 -6.24 10.06
C PRO A 394 -4.34 -5.24 9.77
N ASN A 395 -4.75 -4.43 10.76
CA ASN A 395 -5.80 -3.43 10.58
C ASN A 395 -5.30 -2.26 9.74
N LEU A 396 -4.03 -1.88 9.93
CA LEU A 396 -3.38 -0.84 9.13
C LEU A 396 -3.27 -1.26 7.66
N LEU A 397 -2.82 -2.49 7.41
CA LEU A 397 -2.68 -3.01 6.05
C LEU A 397 -4.02 -3.22 5.37
N ASN A 398 -5.01 -3.78 6.06
CA ASN A 398 -6.35 -3.95 5.52
C ASN A 398 -6.95 -2.61 5.04
N VAL A 399 -6.79 -1.56 5.85
CA VAL A 399 -7.23 -0.21 5.47
C VAL A 399 -6.42 0.30 4.29
N ALA A 400 -5.09 0.22 4.31
CA ALA A 400 -4.25 0.75 3.23
C ALA A 400 -4.55 0.11 1.88
N ILE A 401 -4.67 -1.22 1.84
CA ILE A 401 -4.94 -1.99 0.63
C ILE A 401 -6.33 -1.67 0.08
N SER A 402 -7.35 -1.63 0.95
CA SER A 402 -8.73 -1.38 0.55
C SER A 402 -9.04 0.08 0.13
N ARG A 403 -8.04 0.95 0.10
CA ARG A 403 -8.15 2.32 -0.45
C ARG A 403 -8.02 2.35 -1.97
N ALA A 404 -7.43 1.33 -2.58
CA ALA A 404 -7.24 1.23 -4.02
C ALA A 404 -8.52 0.71 -4.70
N LYS A 405 -9.03 1.47 -5.66
CA LYS A 405 -10.18 1.03 -6.48
C LYS A 405 -9.74 0.18 -7.65
N LYS A 406 -8.75 0.63 -8.44
CA LYS A 406 -8.30 0.00 -9.67
C LYS A 406 -6.95 -0.72 -9.50
N GLN A 407 -5.94 -0.05 -8.95
CA GLN A 407 -4.60 -0.61 -8.84
C GLN A 407 -3.96 -0.35 -7.47
N LEU A 408 -3.31 -1.36 -6.92
CA LEU A 408 -2.43 -1.26 -5.76
C LEU A 408 -1.00 -1.58 -6.19
N ILE A 409 -0.09 -0.64 -5.94
CA ILE A 409 1.34 -0.79 -6.18
C ILE A 409 2.05 -0.89 -4.84
N LEU A 410 2.58 -2.07 -4.52
CA LEU A 410 3.35 -2.31 -3.30
C LEU A 410 4.82 -2.02 -3.57
N VAL A 411 5.41 -1.09 -2.81
CA VAL A 411 6.85 -0.75 -2.88
C VAL A 411 7.54 -1.27 -1.63
N VAL A 412 8.50 -2.18 -1.81
CA VAL A 412 9.19 -2.88 -0.72
C VAL A 412 10.67 -3.06 -1.05
N ALA A 413 11.53 -3.21 -0.04
CA ALA A 413 12.93 -3.55 -0.24
C ALA A 413 13.07 -4.99 -0.78
N ASP A 414 13.98 -5.21 -1.74
CA ASP A 414 14.24 -6.53 -2.32
C ASP A 414 15.09 -7.38 -1.38
N GLN A 415 14.53 -7.73 -0.26
CA GLN A 415 15.09 -8.66 0.72
C GLN A 415 14.01 -9.54 1.31
N GLU A 416 14.41 -10.67 1.87
CA GLU A 416 13.49 -11.61 2.50
C GLU A 416 12.80 -10.94 3.68
N GLN A 417 11.47 -10.97 3.66
CA GLN A 417 10.65 -10.43 4.74
C GLN A 417 10.38 -11.52 5.79
N PRO A 418 10.09 -11.17 7.05
CA PRO A 418 9.81 -12.14 8.11
C PRO A 418 8.71 -13.11 7.70
N ALA A 419 8.97 -14.41 7.83
CA ALA A 419 8.02 -15.46 7.49
C ALA A 419 6.72 -15.31 8.31
N GLY A 420 5.57 -15.36 7.63
CA GLY A 420 4.26 -15.19 8.25
C GLY A 420 3.84 -13.73 8.49
N SER A 421 4.65 -12.75 8.08
CA SER A 421 4.20 -11.35 8.06
C SER A 421 3.12 -11.14 7.01
N ASN A 422 2.22 -10.18 7.26
CA ASN A 422 1.13 -9.86 6.33
C ASN A 422 1.67 -9.33 5.00
N ILE A 423 2.76 -8.57 5.03
CA ILE A 423 3.44 -8.08 3.81
C ILE A 423 4.07 -9.24 3.04
N ALA A 424 4.70 -10.22 3.70
CA ALA A 424 5.24 -11.40 3.02
C ALA A 424 4.12 -12.20 2.33
N ASP A 425 2.97 -12.34 2.98
CA ASP A 425 1.79 -12.98 2.40
C ASP A 425 1.22 -12.19 1.22
N LEU A 426 1.20 -10.84 1.29
CA LEU A 426 0.80 -10.01 0.16
C LEU A 426 1.76 -10.16 -1.04
N ILE A 427 3.07 -10.16 -0.79
CA ILE A 427 4.09 -10.43 -1.83
C ILE A 427 3.85 -11.80 -2.45
N GLY A 428 3.64 -12.82 -1.61
CA GLY A 428 3.31 -14.19 -2.06
C GLY A 428 2.04 -14.23 -2.91
N TYR A 429 1.01 -13.53 -2.49
CA TYR A 429 -0.27 -13.43 -3.21
C TYR A 429 -0.10 -12.76 -4.58
N ILE A 430 0.65 -11.64 -4.66
CA ILE A 430 0.94 -10.94 -5.92
C ILE A 430 1.66 -11.89 -6.90
N ARG A 431 2.69 -12.60 -6.42
CA ARG A 431 3.47 -13.56 -7.24
C ARG A 431 2.62 -14.75 -7.67
N TYR A 432 1.83 -15.32 -6.77
CA TYR A 432 0.97 -16.46 -7.05
C TYR A 432 -0.09 -16.14 -8.10
N ASN A 433 -0.66 -14.93 -8.07
CA ASN A 433 -1.66 -14.48 -9.04
C ASN A 433 -1.06 -13.99 -10.37
N ASN A 434 0.23 -14.23 -10.65
CA ASN A 434 0.94 -13.81 -11.86
C ASN A 434 0.82 -12.31 -12.14
N CYS A 435 0.70 -11.50 -11.08
CA CYS A 435 0.63 -10.06 -11.20
C CYS A 435 2.01 -9.46 -11.53
N ASP A 436 2.04 -8.18 -11.91
CA ASP A 436 3.26 -7.50 -12.34
C ASP A 436 4.27 -7.38 -11.20
N VAL A 437 5.52 -7.83 -11.45
CA VAL A 437 6.65 -7.73 -10.53
C VAL A 437 7.77 -6.99 -11.23
N GLN A 438 8.09 -5.81 -10.74
CA GLN A 438 9.14 -4.95 -11.26
C GLN A 438 10.28 -4.82 -10.24
N HIS A 439 11.51 -5.00 -10.71
CA HIS A 439 12.71 -4.71 -9.95
C HIS A 439 13.25 -3.34 -10.36
N SER A 440 13.32 -2.40 -9.41
CA SER A 440 13.88 -1.07 -9.67
C SER A 440 15.35 -1.14 -10.02
N LYS A 441 15.75 -0.31 -10.98
CA LYS A 441 17.16 -0.15 -11.39
C LYS A 441 17.85 1.02 -10.68
N ILE A 442 17.09 1.81 -9.91
CA ILE A 442 17.64 2.95 -9.17
C ILE A 442 18.61 2.45 -8.12
N SER A 443 19.86 2.80 -8.27
CA SER A 443 20.98 2.42 -7.40
C SER A 443 21.80 3.63 -7.01
N SER A 444 22.68 3.48 -6.02
CA SER A 444 23.58 4.51 -5.53
C SER A 444 25.00 3.93 -5.42
N VAL A 445 26.01 4.76 -5.68
CA VAL A 445 27.39 4.40 -5.33
C VAL A 445 27.54 4.19 -3.82
N PHE A 446 26.69 4.83 -3.02
CA PHE A 446 26.68 4.68 -1.57
C PHE A 446 26.04 3.37 -1.08
N ASP A 447 25.38 2.60 -1.94
CA ASP A 447 24.92 1.25 -1.59
C ASP A 447 26.08 0.37 -1.14
N TYR A 448 27.27 0.58 -1.67
CA TYR A 448 28.49 -0.10 -1.21
C TYR A 448 28.86 0.17 0.27
N LEU A 449 28.27 1.16 0.94
CA LEU A 449 28.47 1.40 2.37
C LEU A 449 27.75 0.38 3.25
N TYR A 450 26.73 -0.31 2.72
CA TYR A 450 25.97 -1.31 3.47
C TYR A 450 26.76 -2.62 3.63
N SER A 451 26.54 -3.30 4.76
CA SER A 451 27.30 -4.49 5.16
C SER A 451 27.27 -5.63 4.13
N GLN A 452 26.14 -5.82 3.48
CA GLN A 452 25.94 -6.84 2.44
C GLN A 452 26.80 -6.65 1.20
N TYR A 453 27.29 -5.43 0.95
CA TYR A 453 28.16 -5.11 -0.19
C TYR A 453 29.64 -4.98 0.19
N THR A 454 30.06 -5.48 1.36
CA THR A 454 31.44 -5.31 1.87
C THR A 454 32.48 -5.82 0.89
N GLU A 455 32.29 -7.00 0.31
CA GLU A 455 33.23 -7.57 -0.67
C GLU A 455 33.30 -6.73 -1.95
N SER A 456 32.13 -6.38 -2.50
CA SER A 456 32.02 -5.53 -3.70
C SER A 456 32.64 -4.14 -3.47
N ARG A 457 32.44 -3.56 -2.27
CA ARG A 457 33.08 -2.30 -1.85
C ARG A 457 34.60 -2.42 -1.87
N LEU A 458 35.12 -3.46 -1.26
CA LEU A 458 36.58 -3.69 -1.21
C LEU A 458 37.17 -3.88 -2.60
N GLU A 459 36.47 -4.60 -3.49
CA GLU A 459 36.89 -4.74 -4.88
C GLU A 459 36.88 -3.43 -5.66
N TYR A 460 35.78 -2.66 -5.51
CA TYR A 460 35.61 -1.37 -6.17
C TYR A 460 36.69 -0.37 -5.72
N LEU A 461 36.91 -0.26 -4.41
CA LEU A 461 37.90 0.66 -3.84
C LEU A 461 39.36 0.22 -4.11
N LYS A 462 39.64 -1.06 -4.27
CA LYS A 462 41.02 -1.55 -4.66
C LYS A 462 41.47 -1.01 -6.00
N ARG A 463 40.57 -0.67 -6.90
CA ARG A 463 40.88 -0.13 -8.24
C ARG A 463 41.18 1.36 -8.23
N HIS A 464 40.96 2.05 -7.12
CA HIS A 464 41.09 3.50 -6.98
C HIS A 464 42.00 3.87 -5.81
N LYS A 465 42.57 5.08 -5.88
CA LYS A 465 43.42 5.59 -4.80
C LYS A 465 42.53 6.01 -3.62
N ARG A 466 42.85 5.54 -2.43
CA ARG A 466 42.23 6.00 -1.20
C ARG A 466 42.67 7.44 -0.88
N ILE A 467 41.71 8.35 -0.64
CA ILE A 467 41.94 9.77 -0.45
C ILE A 467 41.48 10.27 0.92
N SER A 468 40.58 9.54 1.60
CA SER A 468 39.97 9.91 2.87
C SER A 468 39.89 8.71 3.83
N GLU A 469 39.69 9.02 5.11
CA GLU A 469 39.31 8.03 6.12
C GLU A 469 37.87 7.54 5.91
N TYR A 470 36.99 8.34 5.30
CA TYR A 470 35.61 8.04 5.06
C TYR A 470 35.41 7.30 3.73
N ASP A 471 34.79 6.14 3.79
CA ASP A 471 34.49 5.33 2.61
C ASP A 471 33.51 6.03 1.65
N SER A 472 32.60 6.85 2.14
CA SER A 472 31.69 7.66 1.30
C SER A 472 32.44 8.59 0.35
N GLU A 473 33.46 9.29 0.85
CA GLU A 473 34.29 10.16 0.03
C GLU A 473 35.15 9.34 -0.95
N ASN A 474 35.67 8.19 -0.51
CA ASN A 474 36.43 7.30 -1.39
C ASN A 474 35.57 6.74 -2.54
N LEU A 475 34.32 6.38 -2.27
CA LEU A 475 33.37 5.92 -3.27
C LEU A 475 33.01 7.02 -4.27
N MET A 476 32.74 8.25 -3.78
CA MET A 476 32.45 9.39 -4.65
C MET A 476 33.68 9.75 -5.50
N TYR A 477 34.88 9.73 -4.93
CA TYR A 477 36.11 9.96 -5.69
C TYR A 477 36.29 8.94 -6.82
N ALA A 478 36.04 7.64 -6.53
CA ALA A 478 36.11 6.60 -7.51
C ALA A 478 35.08 6.83 -8.65
N LEU A 479 33.86 7.20 -8.30
CA LEU A 479 32.81 7.55 -9.28
C LEU A 479 33.22 8.75 -10.15
N ILE A 480 33.73 9.83 -9.54
CA ILE A 480 34.20 11.01 -10.28
C ILE A 480 35.33 10.62 -11.25
N GLN A 481 36.29 9.81 -10.82
CA GLN A 481 37.38 9.35 -11.66
C GLN A 481 36.90 8.53 -12.86
N ASP A 482 35.95 7.64 -12.63
CA ASP A 482 35.38 6.80 -13.69
C ASP A 482 34.56 7.64 -14.70
N GLU A 483 33.75 8.60 -14.23
CA GLU A 483 32.96 9.46 -15.13
C GLU A 483 33.84 10.45 -15.89
N LEU A 484 34.91 10.99 -15.28
CA LEU A 484 35.88 11.84 -16.00
C LEU A 484 36.64 11.07 -17.10
N LYS A 485 36.91 9.77 -16.91
CA LYS A 485 37.46 8.91 -17.96
C LYS A 485 36.44 8.66 -19.06
N ASN A 486 35.19 8.40 -18.69
CA ASN A 486 34.12 8.04 -19.62
C ASN A 486 33.70 9.21 -20.52
N CYS A 487 33.77 10.47 -20.02
CA CYS A 487 33.40 11.64 -20.81
C CYS A 487 34.41 11.99 -21.92
N GLY A 488 35.58 11.32 -21.96
CA GLY A 488 36.60 11.49 -23.00
C GLY A 488 37.30 12.87 -22.98
N ASN A 489 36.98 13.76 -22.06
CA ASN A 489 37.60 15.07 -21.94
C ASN A 489 38.88 14.99 -21.08
N VAL A 490 40.00 14.82 -21.74
CA VAL A 490 41.33 14.69 -21.09
C VAL A 490 41.75 15.94 -20.32
N ALA A 491 41.15 17.08 -20.64
CA ALA A 491 41.49 18.37 -20.02
C ALA A 491 40.92 18.52 -18.59
N LEU A 492 39.95 17.70 -18.17
CA LEU A 492 39.37 17.77 -16.82
C LEU A 492 40.21 16.99 -15.79
N GLY A 493 40.30 17.56 -14.60
CA GLY A 493 40.92 16.94 -13.43
C GLY A 493 40.07 17.12 -12.19
N VAL A 494 40.35 16.31 -11.15
CA VAL A 494 39.73 16.46 -9.84
C VAL A 494 40.79 16.65 -8.77
N VAL A 495 40.54 17.57 -7.84
CA VAL A 495 41.32 17.74 -6.61
C VAL A 495 40.41 17.54 -5.41
N CYS A 496 40.95 16.89 -4.37
CA CYS A 496 40.22 16.57 -3.15
C CYS A 496 40.56 17.55 -2.04
N HIS A 497 39.60 17.81 -1.15
CA HIS A 497 39.74 18.65 0.05
C HIS A 497 40.35 20.04 -0.26
N GLN A 498 39.79 20.69 -1.31
CA GLN A 498 40.30 22.02 -1.74
C GLN A 498 39.92 23.09 -0.72
N PRO A 499 40.92 23.74 -0.03
CA PRO A 499 40.62 24.80 0.91
C PRO A 499 39.99 26.02 0.21
N LEU A 500 38.91 26.58 0.79
CA LEU A 500 38.23 27.77 0.26
C LEU A 500 39.16 28.97 0.16
N GLN A 501 40.08 29.14 1.12
CA GLN A 501 41.07 30.20 1.14
C GLN A 501 41.99 30.20 -0.09
N LEU A 502 42.33 29.01 -0.62
CA LEU A 502 43.16 28.89 -1.80
C LEU A 502 42.37 29.09 -3.10
N LEU A 503 41.07 28.87 -3.05
CA LEU A 503 40.16 29.00 -4.18
C LEU A 503 39.74 30.49 -4.38
N PHE A 504 39.43 31.17 -3.30
CA PHE A 504 38.96 32.57 -3.31
C PHE A 504 40.01 33.52 -2.71
N ARG A 505 40.94 33.95 -3.53
CA ARG A 505 41.97 34.95 -3.12
C ARG A 505 41.41 36.37 -3.01
N ASP A 506 40.46 36.71 -3.87
CA ASP A 506 39.73 37.96 -3.82
C ASP A 506 38.43 37.77 -3.04
N CYS A 507 38.36 38.33 -1.84
CA CYS A 507 37.19 38.24 -0.95
C CYS A 507 36.30 39.51 -1.03
N SER A 508 36.47 40.37 -2.04
CA SER A 508 35.77 41.64 -2.15
C SER A 508 34.24 41.53 -2.28
N ARG A 509 33.76 40.38 -2.78
CA ARG A 509 32.32 40.08 -2.94
C ARG A 509 31.69 39.40 -1.72
N MET A 510 32.47 39.09 -0.68
CA MET A 510 32.03 38.44 0.54
C MET A 510 31.72 39.43 1.66
N ASN A 511 30.72 39.12 2.47
CA ASN A 511 30.48 39.83 3.72
C ASN A 511 31.51 39.46 4.80
N ALA A 512 31.50 40.16 5.95
CA ALA A 512 32.50 39.97 7.01
C ALA A 512 32.44 38.54 7.65
N GLU A 513 31.27 37.91 7.68
CA GLU A 513 31.09 36.57 8.20
C GLU A 513 31.65 35.52 7.22
N GLU A 514 31.36 35.65 5.96
CA GLU A 514 31.87 34.82 4.87
C GLU A 514 33.40 34.91 4.76
N GLN A 515 33.96 36.12 4.84
CA GLN A 515 35.41 36.30 4.86
C GLN A 515 36.08 35.58 6.04
N ARG A 516 35.47 35.65 7.23
CA ARG A 516 35.94 34.88 8.40
C ARG A 516 35.86 33.40 8.15
N PHE A 517 34.75 32.92 7.57
CA PHE A 517 34.52 31.50 7.27
C PHE A 517 35.55 30.94 6.28
N VAL A 518 35.86 31.67 5.21
CA VAL A 518 36.88 31.29 4.22
C VAL A 518 38.28 31.28 4.83
N ASN A 519 38.60 32.23 5.70
CA ASN A 519 39.91 32.35 6.33
C ASN A 519 40.14 31.37 7.49
N ILE A 520 39.11 30.69 7.98
CA ILE A 520 39.27 29.55 8.88
C ILE A 520 39.83 28.40 8.04
N GLY A 521 41.12 28.13 8.07
CA GLY A 521 41.84 27.18 7.21
C GLY A 521 41.33 25.72 7.22
N LEU A 522 40.25 25.43 7.93
CA LEU A 522 39.54 24.13 7.97
C LEU A 522 38.36 24.03 6.98
N SER A 523 37.96 25.16 6.34
CA SER A 523 36.83 25.15 5.38
C SER A 523 37.34 24.72 4.01
N HIS A 524 36.85 23.61 3.49
CA HIS A 524 37.24 23.03 2.19
C HIS A 524 36.03 22.53 1.41
N ILE A 525 36.23 22.32 0.12
CA ILE A 525 35.33 21.57 -0.77
C ILE A 525 35.83 20.14 -0.85
N ASP A 526 34.94 19.16 -0.75
CA ASP A 526 35.35 17.76 -0.78
C ASP A 526 36.02 17.39 -2.11
N PHE A 527 35.40 17.79 -3.24
CA PHE A 527 35.98 17.60 -4.58
C PHE A 527 35.76 18.83 -5.45
N LEU A 528 36.79 19.23 -6.16
CA LEU A 528 36.76 20.28 -7.16
C LEU A 528 37.17 19.75 -8.52
N ILE A 529 36.25 19.75 -9.49
CA ILE A 529 36.60 19.53 -10.90
C ILE A 529 37.12 20.83 -11.49
N PHE A 530 38.25 20.76 -12.16
CA PHE A 530 38.92 21.88 -12.76
C PHE A 530 39.48 21.57 -14.15
N ASN A 531 39.69 22.59 -14.97
CA ASN A 531 40.37 22.44 -16.24
C ASN A 531 41.88 22.35 -16.01
N LYS A 532 42.51 21.27 -16.45
CA LYS A 532 43.99 21.04 -16.28
C LYS A 532 44.86 22.06 -17.01
N VAL A 533 44.32 22.67 -18.09
CA VAL A 533 45.07 23.64 -18.93
C VAL A 533 44.95 25.04 -18.36
N SER A 534 43.72 25.55 -18.20
CA SER A 534 43.48 26.90 -17.69
C SER A 534 43.61 27.01 -16.16
N LYS A 535 43.55 25.89 -15.44
CA LYS A 535 43.47 25.80 -13.97
C LYS A 535 42.19 26.40 -13.38
N GLU A 536 41.20 26.70 -14.21
CA GLU A 536 39.92 27.24 -13.78
C GLU A 536 39.08 26.20 -13.05
N PRO A 537 38.48 26.56 -11.89
CA PRO A 537 37.52 25.71 -11.20
C PRO A 537 36.21 25.66 -12.00
N MET A 538 35.64 24.47 -12.18
CA MET A 538 34.47 24.29 -13.02
C MET A 538 33.26 23.75 -12.27
N LEU A 539 33.46 22.85 -11.29
CA LEU A 539 32.37 22.24 -10.50
C LEU A 539 32.86 21.88 -9.11
N ALA A 540 32.17 22.36 -8.09
CA ALA A 540 32.34 21.92 -6.70
C ALA A 540 31.39 20.76 -6.39
N ILE A 541 31.88 19.76 -5.65
CA ILE A 541 31.12 18.59 -5.24
C ILE A 541 31.30 18.38 -3.74
N GLU A 542 30.19 18.17 -3.03
CA GLU A 542 30.13 17.87 -1.60
C GLU A 542 29.44 16.54 -1.37
N VAL A 543 29.88 15.76 -0.38
CA VAL A 543 29.28 14.51 0.05
C VAL A 543 28.69 14.69 1.44
N ASP A 544 27.36 14.74 1.50
CA ASP A 544 26.63 15.02 2.72
C ASP A 544 26.25 13.74 3.44
N GLY A 545 26.80 13.51 4.62
CA GLY A 545 26.40 12.42 5.51
C GLY A 545 25.10 12.74 6.24
N PHE A 546 24.17 11.77 6.29
CA PHE A 546 22.83 11.96 6.82
C PHE A 546 22.75 12.59 8.23
N HIS A 547 23.65 12.22 9.13
CA HIS A 547 23.58 12.68 10.53
C HIS A 547 24.05 14.13 10.76
N TYR A 548 24.79 14.69 9.84
CA TYR A 548 25.48 15.98 10.05
C TYR A 548 24.72 17.20 9.51
N HIS A 549 23.73 17.00 8.64
CA HIS A 549 23.08 18.07 7.88
C HIS A 549 21.59 18.30 8.26
N LYS A 550 21.18 17.91 9.49
CA LYS A 550 19.83 18.25 9.99
C LYS A 550 19.69 19.77 10.19
N ASP A 551 18.57 20.33 9.75
CA ASP A 551 18.22 21.74 9.94
C ASP A 551 18.38 22.17 11.41
N GLY A 552 19.02 23.34 11.63
CA GLY A 552 19.28 23.88 12.95
C GLY A 552 20.61 23.45 13.60
N THR A 553 21.46 22.72 12.88
CA THR A 553 22.82 22.40 13.33
C THR A 553 23.82 23.50 12.91
N LYS A 554 24.93 23.63 13.65
CA LYS A 554 26.06 24.52 13.24
C LYS A 554 26.62 24.15 11.86
N GLN A 555 26.48 22.91 11.46
CA GLN A 555 26.91 22.44 10.14
C GLN A 555 25.99 22.99 9.05
N ALA A 556 24.67 22.96 9.24
CA ALA A 556 23.71 23.53 8.28
C ALA A 556 23.93 25.04 8.04
N GLU A 557 24.34 25.79 9.08
CA GLU A 557 24.71 27.21 8.93
C GLU A 557 25.98 27.36 8.09
N ARG A 558 27.01 26.56 8.34
CA ARG A 558 28.25 26.55 7.53
C ARG A 558 27.98 26.16 6.07
N ASP A 559 27.09 25.22 5.84
CA ASP A 559 26.72 24.81 4.49
C ASP A 559 26.00 25.94 3.72
N LYS A 560 25.14 26.71 4.40
CA LYS A 560 24.49 27.88 3.81
C LYS A 560 25.52 28.96 3.41
N LEU A 561 26.49 29.23 4.29
CA LEU A 561 27.57 30.16 3.97
C LEU A 561 28.40 29.67 2.77
N LYS A 562 28.78 28.41 2.76
CA LYS A 562 29.53 27.81 1.65
C LYS A 562 28.76 27.90 0.33
N ASN A 563 27.47 27.52 0.34
CA ASN A 563 26.60 27.60 -0.84
C ASN A 563 26.52 29.03 -1.41
N HIS A 564 26.28 30.01 -0.54
CA HIS A 564 26.18 31.39 -0.95
C HIS A 564 27.51 31.95 -1.52
N ILE A 565 28.65 31.59 -0.90
CA ILE A 565 29.98 32.01 -1.41
C ILE A 565 30.20 31.46 -2.82
N LEU A 566 29.94 30.16 -3.04
CA LEU A 566 30.11 29.52 -4.35
C LEU A 566 29.22 30.14 -5.41
N GLU A 567 27.96 30.45 -5.06
CA GLU A 567 26.99 31.11 -5.93
C GLU A 567 27.45 32.53 -6.33
N VAL A 568 27.89 33.35 -5.37
CA VAL A 568 28.39 34.71 -5.61
C VAL A 568 29.59 34.74 -6.55
N TYR A 569 30.44 33.74 -6.50
CA TYR A 569 31.60 33.58 -7.39
C TYR A 569 31.31 32.79 -8.66
N GLY A 570 30.06 32.36 -8.87
CA GLY A 570 29.63 31.67 -10.07
C GLY A 570 30.19 30.25 -10.24
N LEU A 571 30.65 29.60 -9.15
CA LEU A 571 31.11 28.23 -9.18
C LEU A 571 29.96 27.26 -8.90
N PRO A 572 29.53 26.47 -9.88
CA PRO A 572 28.47 25.47 -9.67
C PRO A 572 28.80 24.52 -8.53
N LEU A 573 27.79 24.17 -7.70
CA LEU A 573 27.90 23.24 -6.62
C LEU A 573 26.89 22.12 -6.80
N VAL A 574 27.34 20.87 -6.63
CA VAL A 574 26.47 19.69 -6.54
C VAL A 574 26.71 18.98 -5.20
N ARG A 575 25.62 18.70 -4.49
CA ARG A 575 25.65 17.94 -3.25
C ARG A 575 25.08 16.54 -3.47
N PHE A 576 25.77 15.55 -2.94
CA PHE A 576 25.35 14.17 -2.97
C PHE A 576 25.15 13.67 -1.54
N SER A 577 23.88 13.39 -1.20
CA SER A 577 23.57 12.75 0.09
C SER A 577 23.88 11.27 0.05
N THR A 578 24.47 10.75 1.12
CA THR A 578 24.73 9.30 1.26
C THR A 578 23.48 8.44 1.31
N ASN A 579 22.29 9.06 1.43
CA ASN A 579 20.99 8.39 1.33
C ASN A 579 20.36 8.52 -0.05
N GLY A 580 20.95 9.32 -0.94
CA GLY A 580 20.42 9.58 -2.26
C GLY A 580 20.51 8.38 -3.20
N SER A 581 20.17 8.63 -4.44
CA SER A 581 20.31 7.68 -5.55
C SER A 581 20.53 8.40 -6.87
N GLY A 582 21.10 7.67 -7.86
CA GLY A 582 21.34 8.20 -9.20
C GLY A 582 22.49 9.22 -9.26
N GLU A 583 23.50 9.07 -8.39
CA GLU A 583 24.65 9.98 -8.34
C GLU A 583 25.42 9.96 -9.65
N LYS A 584 25.50 8.80 -10.29
CA LYS A 584 26.23 8.61 -11.55
C LYS A 584 25.62 9.43 -12.68
N GLU A 585 24.31 9.34 -12.84
CA GLU A 585 23.55 10.05 -13.87
C GLU A 585 23.65 11.58 -13.63
N LYS A 586 23.38 11.99 -12.39
CA LYS A 586 23.45 13.40 -11.99
C LYS A 586 24.85 14.02 -12.17
N LEU A 587 25.90 13.25 -11.83
CA LEU A 587 27.27 13.68 -12.02
C LEU A 587 27.61 13.82 -13.52
N ARG A 588 27.19 12.86 -14.34
CA ARG A 588 27.37 12.88 -15.79
C ARG A 588 26.70 14.07 -16.44
N GLU A 589 25.46 14.37 -16.07
CA GLU A 589 24.73 15.55 -16.54
C GLU A 589 25.47 16.82 -16.20
N LYS A 590 25.94 16.96 -14.95
CA LYS A 590 26.68 18.15 -14.51
C LYS A 590 28.06 18.31 -15.19
N ILE A 591 28.76 17.19 -15.44
CA ILE A 591 29.99 17.22 -16.24
C ILE A 591 29.69 17.67 -17.68
N ALA A 592 28.61 17.18 -18.28
CA ALA A 592 28.19 17.61 -19.62
C ALA A 592 27.85 19.11 -19.67
N GLU A 593 27.10 19.63 -18.70
CA GLU A 593 26.75 21.06 -18.59
C GLU A 593 27.98 21.97 -18.54
N ILE A 594 29.03 21.61 -17.77
CA ILE A 594 30.23 22.43 -17.64
C ILE A 594 31.21 22.27 -18.81
N THR A 595 30.99 21.30 -19.70
CA THR A 595 31.82 21.04 -20.89
C THR A 595 31.16 21.49 -22.19
N ALA A 596 29.89 21.82 -22.18
CA ALA A 596 29.15 22.41 -23.30
C ALA A 596 29.51 23.88 -23.48
#